data_73c0a65342e172a2256e846403136ac6
#
_entry.id   73c0a65342e172a2256e846403136ac6
#
_cell.length_a   1.000
_cell.length_b   1.000
_cell.length_c   1.000
_cell.angle_alpha   90.00
_cell.angle_beta   90.00
_cell.angle_gamma   90.00
#
_symmetry.space_group_name_H-M   'P 1'
#
loop_
_entity.id
_entity.type
_entity.pdbx_description
1 polymer ?
#
loop_
_entity_poly.entity_id
_entity_poly.type
_entity_poly.pdbx_seq_one_letter_code
_entity_poly.pdbx_strand_id
1 'polypeptide(L)'
;MGIFSIANQHIRFAVKLATAIVLALFVGFHFQLETPRWAVLTAAIVAAGPAFAAGGEPYSGAIRYRGFLRIIGTFIGCIAGLVIIIAMIRAPLLMILVCCIWAGFCTWISSLVRIENSYAWGLAGYTALIIVITIQPEPLLTPQFAVERCSEIVIGIVCAIMADLLFSPRSIKQEVDRELESLLVAQYQLMQLCIKHGDGEVVDKAWGDLVRRTTALQGMRSNLNMESSRWARANRRLKAINTLSLTLITQSCETYLIQNTRPELITDTFREFFDTPVETAQDVHKQLKRLRRVIAWTGERETPVTIYSWVAAATRYQLVKRGVISNTKINATEE
;
A
#
# COMPACT_ATOMS: atom_id res chain seq x y z
N MET A 1 24.24 1.19 -9.02
CA MET A 1 23.77 0.40 -7.86
C MET A 1 22.26 0.07 -7.91
N GLY A 2 21.42 0.81 -8.64
CA GLY A 2 19.95 0.58 -8.68
C GLY A 2 19.47 -0.71 -9.36
N ILE A 3 20.05 -1.10 -10.48
CA ILE A 3 19.57 -2.25 -11.28
C ILE A 3 19.74 -3.58 -10.54
N PHE A 4 20.88 -3.81 -9.88
CA PHE A 4 21.12 -5.02 -9.08
C PHE A 4 20.21 -5.12 -7.85
N SER A 5 19.86 -4.02 -7.23
CA SER A 5 18.93 -3.96 -6.10
C SER A 5 17.50 -4.32 -6.53
N ILE A 6 17.06 -3.81 -7.68
CA ILE A 6 15.74 -4.10 -8.26
C ILE A 6 15.65 -5.58 -8.68
N ALA A 7 16.68 -6.11 -9.35
CA ALA A 7 16.75 -7.51 -9.76
C ALA A 7 16.67 -8.45 -8.54
N ASN A 8 17.37 -8.15 -7.45
CA ASN A 8 17.37 -8.96 -6.23
C ASN A 8 15.99 -8.96 -5.53
N GLN A 9 15.26 -7.86 -5.60
CA GLN A 9 13.90 -7.77 -5.04
C GLN A 9 12.91 -8.63 -5.83
N HIS A 10 12.98 -8.61 -7.15
CA HIS A 10 12.13 -9.46 -7.99
C HIS A 10 12.45 -10.95 -7.85
N ILE A 11 13.73 -11.32 -7.76
CA ILE A 11 14.14 -12.71 -7.52
C ILE A 11 13.60 -13.20 -6.17
N ARG A 12 13.73 -12.39 -5.11
CA ARG A 12 13.23 -12.75 -3.78
C ARG A 12 11.70 -12.95 -3.78
N PHE A 13 10.97 -12.08 -4.47
CA PHE A 13 9.53 -12.21 -4.63
C PHE A 13 9.16 -13.49 -5.39
N ALA A 14 9.85 -13.79 -6.48
CA ALA A 14 9.64 -15.02 -7.26
C ALA A 14 9.90 -16.28 -6.43
N VAL A 15 10.99 -16.31 -5.66
CA VAL A 15 11.33 -17.43 -4.77
C VAL A 15 10.27 -17.61 -3.68
N LYS A 16 9.82 -16.52 -3.06
CA LYS A 16 8.74 -16.53 -2.06
C LYS A 16 7.44 -17.10 -2.63
N LEU A 17 7.05 -16.66 -3.82
CA LEU A 17 5.86 -17.14 -4.51
C LEU A 17 5.97 -18.62 -4.86
N ALA A 18 7.11 -19.04 -5.42
CA ALA A 18 7.40 -20.44 -5.74
C ALA A 18 7.35 -21.31 -4.48
N THR A 19 7.91 -20.85 -3.37
CA THR A 19 7.89 -21.59 -2.09
C THR A 19 6.45 -21.74 -1.57
N ALA A 20 5.60 -20.72 -1.66
CA ALA A 20 4.20 -20.81 -1.26
C ALA A 20 3.46 -21.87 -2.09
N ILE A 21 3.69 -21.92 -3.39
CA ILE A 21 3.10 -22.89 -4.32
C ILE A 21 3.58 -24.32 -4.00
N VAL A 22 4.89 -24.49 -3.83
CA VAL A 22 5.49 -25.81 -3.53
C VAL A 22 5.00 -26.35 -2.18
N LEU A 23 4.92 -25.49 -1.16
CA LEU A 23 4.37 -25.86 0.13
C LEU A 23 2.88 -26.29 0.03
N ALA A 24 2.08 -25.55 -0.74
CA ALA A 24 0.67 -25.90 -0.93
C ALA A 24 0.50 -27.22 -1.70
N LEU A 25 1.36 -27.49 -2.71
CA LEU A 25 1.38 -28.76 -3.40
C LEU A 25 1.79 -29.91 -2.47
N PHE A 26 2.88 -29.71 -1.73
CA PHE A 26 3.37 -30.74 -0.80
C PHE A 26 2.31 -31.12 0.24
N VAL A 27 1.68 -30.12 0.88
CA VAL A 27 0.59 -30.33 1.83
C VAL A 27 -0.61 -30.99 1.16
N GLY A 28 -0.99 -30.52 -0.03
CA GLY A 28 -2.11 -31.06 -0.79
C GLY A 28 -1.95 -32.56 -1.12
N PHE A 29 -0.77 -32.97 -1.55
CA PHE A 29 -0.48 -34.37 -1.84
C PHE A 29 -0.28 -35.21 -0.58
N HIS A 30 0.35 -34.65 0.46
CA HIS A 30 0.59 -35.38 1.72
C HIS A 30 -0.72 -35.71 2.45
N PHE A 31 -1.67 -34.78 2.46
CA PHE A 31 -2.98 -34.97 3.08
C PHE A 31 -4.02 -35.53 2.12
N GLN A 32 -3.65 -35.92 0.90
CA GLN A 32 -4.51 -36.49 -0.12
C GLN A 32 -5.80 -35.68 -0.33
N LEU A 33 -5.65 -34.34 -0.46
CA LEU A 33 -6.78 -33.46 -0.75
C LEU A 33 -7.39 -33.84 -2.10
N GLU A 34 -8.72 -33.85 -2.18
CA GLU A 34 -9.42 -34.21 -3.42
C GLU A 34 -9.13 -33.26 -4.58
N THR A 35 -9.01 -31.95 -4.28
CA THR A 35 -8.72 -30.94 -5.31
C THR A 35 -7.59 -29.99 -4.91
N PRO A 36 -6.31 -30.46 -4.79
CA PRO A 36 -5.17 -29.66 -4.33
C PRO A 36 -4.94 -28.39 -5.15
N ARG A 37 -5.45 -28.32 -6.38
CA ARG A 37 -5.40 -27.14 -7.26
C ARG A 37 -5.93 -25.86 -6.61
N TRP A 38 -6.92 -25.94 -5.74
CA TRP A 38 -7.49 -24.77 -5.08
C TRP A 38 -6.60 -24.24 -3.96
N ALA A 39 -5.94 -25.13 -3.23
CA ALA A 39 -4.95 -24.73 -2.24
C ALA A 39 -3.76 -24.01 -2.91
N VAL A 40 -3.25 -24.55 -4.02
CA VAL A 40 -2.17 -23.97 -4.81
C VAL A 40 -2.55 -22.61 -5.39
N LEU A 41 -3.73 -22.54 -6.04
CA LEU A 41 -4.22 -21.27 -6.59
C LEU A 41 -4.39 -20.21 -5.50
N THR A 42 -4.90 -20.62 -4.33
CA THR A 42 -5.06 -19.74 -3.19
C THR A 42 -3.71 -19.25 -2.66
N ALA A 43 -2.74 -20.15 -2.49
CA ALA A 43 -1.40 -19.80 -2.05
C ALA A 43 -0.75 -18.79 -3.02
N ALA A 44 -0.86 -19.04 -4.33
CA ALA A 44 -0.33 -18.14 -5.35
C ALA A 44 -1.00 -16.74 -5.30
N ILE A 45 -2.33 -16.66 -5.27
CA ILE A 45 -3.06 -15.39 -5.28
C ILE A 45 -2.82 -14.60 -3.99
N VAL A 46 -2.77 -15.28 -2.83
CA VAL A 46 -2.55 -14.62 -1.54
C VAL A 46 -1.11 -14.15 -1.41
N ALA A 47 -0.13 -14.98 -1.77
CA ALA A 47 1.29 -14.61 -1.72
C ALA A 47 1.67 -13.52 -2.73
N ALA A 48 1.07 -13.52 -3.92
CA ALA A 48 1.27 -12.48 -4.92
C ALA A 48 0.69 -11.12 -4.48
N GLY A 49 -0.39 -11.13 -3.71
CA GLY A 49 -1.05 -9.91 -3.25
C GLY A 49 -1.50 -8.99 -4.40
N PRO A 50 -1.66 -7.68 -4.16
CA PRO A 50 -1.93 -6.69 -5.20
C PRO A 50 -0.72 -6.41 -6.09
N ALA A 51 0.46 -6.91 -5.76
CA ALA A 51 1.72 -6.68 -6.47
C ALA A 51 1.73 -7.24 -7.90
N PHE A 52 0.88 -8.20 -8.23
CA PHE A 52 0.72 -8.68 -9.61
C PHE A 52 0.36 -7.56 -10.60
N ALA A 53 -0.33 -6.52 -10.11
CA ALA A 53 -0.74 -5.38 -10.91
C ALA A 53 0.19 -4.16 -10.78
N ALA A 54 0.97 -4.06 -9.70
CA ALA A 54 1.71 -2.84 -9.34
C ALA A 54 3.24 -2.99 -9.25
N GLY A 55 3.79 -4.18 -9.51
CA GLY A 55 5.24 -4.39 -9.63
C GLY A 55 6.07 -4.32 -8.35
N GLY A 56 5.46 -4.48 -7.17
CA GLY A 56 6.17 -4.44 -5.89
C GLY A 56 5.89 -5.64 -4.99
N GLU A 57 6.82 -5.99 -4.08
CA GLU A 57 6.62 -7.05 -3.09
C GLU A 57 5.54 -6.63 -2.08
N PRO A 58 4.46 -7.42 -1.89
CA PRO A 58 3.41 -7.07 -0.95
C PRO A 58 3.92 -7.14 0.50
N TYR A 59 3.49 -6.20 1.32
CA TYR A 59 3.77 -6.23 2.76
C TYR A 59 3.08 -7.42 3.43
N SER A 60 3.72 -7.94 4.48
CA SER A 60 3.24 -9.10 5.24
C SER A 60 1.80 -8.91 5.77
N GLY A 61 1.46 -7.71 6.23
CA GLY A 61 0.09 -7.37 6.64
C GLY A 61 -0.94 -7.43 5.51
N ALA A 62 -0.57 -7.01 4.31
CA ALA A 62 -1.46 -7.09 3.15
C ALA A 62 -1.76 -8.54 2.75
N ILE A 63 -0.77 -9.44 2.87
CA ILE A 63 -0.94 -10.88 2.61
C ILE A 63 -1.94 -11.48 3.61
N ARG A 64 -1.76 -11.23 4.91
CA ARG A 64 -2.65 -11.73 5.97
C ARG A 64 -4.08 -11.20 5.80
N TYR A 65 -4.23 -9.92 5.53
CA TYR A 65 -5.54 -9.32 5.31
C TYR A 65 -6.24 -9.87 4.08
N ARG A 66 -5.52 -10.03 2.99
CA ARG A 66 -6.06 -10.65 1.77
C ARG A 66 -6.47 -12.11 2.00
N GLY A 67 -5.68 -12.86 2.79
CA GLY A 67 -6.06 -14.19 3.24
C GLY A 67 -7.36 -14.17 4.04
N PHE A 68 -7.52 -13.25 4.98
CA PHE A 68 -8.73 -13.09 5.78
C PHE A 68 -9.96 -12.74 4.91
N LEU A 69 -9.82 -11.78 3.99
CA LEU A 69 -10.89 -11.43 3.05
C LEU A 69 -11.27 -12.62 2.14
N ARG A 70 -10.28 -13.45 1.78
CA ARG A 70 -10.52 -14.64 1.00
C ARG A 70 -11.34 -15.67 1.78
N ILE A 71 -11.08 -15.88 3.05
CA ILE A 71 -11.88 -16.75 3.92
C ILE A 71 -13.34 -16.26 3.97
N ILE A 72 -13.54 -14.97 4.29
CA ILE A 72 -14.88 -14.40 4.40
C ILE A 72 -15.64 -14.48 3.07
N GLY A 73 -15.03 -14.04 1.98
CA GLY A 73 -15.66 -14.04 0.67
C GLY A 73 -16.04 -15.44 0.20
N THR A 74 -15.15 -16.43 0.42
CA THR A 74 -15.45 -17.83 0.09
C THR A 74 -16.59 -18.37 0.94
N PHE A 75 -16.57 -18.11 2.25
CA PHE A 75 -17.62 -18.58 3.15
C PHE A 75 -19.01 -18.03 2.77
N ILE A 76 -19.09 -16.72 2.48
CA ILE A 76 -20.32 -16.08 1.99
C ILE A 76 -20.76 -16.70 0.66
N GLY A 77 -19.82 -16.92 -0.26
CA GLY A 77 -20.10 -17.54 -1.56
C GLY A 77 -20.57 -19.00 -1.44
N CYS A 78 -19.97 -19.78 -0.52
CA CYS A 78 -20.41 -21.15 -0.25
C CYS A 78 -21.82 -21.21 0.31
N ILE A 79 -22.15 -20.35 1.28
CA ILE A 79 -23.52 -20.29 1.84
C ILE A 79 -24.51 -19.87 0.75
N ALA A 80 -24.21 -18.86 -0.04
CA ALA A 80 -25.08 -18.41 -1.12
C ALA A 80 -25.30 -19.51 -2.18
N GLY A 81 -24.22 -20.19 -2.61
CA GLY A 81 -24.31 -21.31 -3.54
C GLY A 81 -25.16 -22.44 -3.01
N LEU A 82 -24.98 -22.84 -1.74
CA LEU A 82 -25.81 -23.86 -1.05
C LEU A 82 -27.29 -23.47 -1.04
N VAL A 83 -27.61 -22.25 -0.62
CA VAL A 83 -29.00 -21.76 -0.57
C VAL A 83 -29.63 -21.75 -1.96
N ILE A 84 -28.90 -21.31 -2.99
CA ILE A 84 -29.41 -21.30 -4.37
C ILE A 84 -29.71 -22.73 -4.87
N ILE A 85 -28.81 -23.69 -4.62
CA ILE A 85 -28.98 -25.06 -5.03
C ILE A 85 -30.19 -25.68 -4.32
N ILE A 86 -30.30 -25.56 -3.00
CA ILE A 86 -31.40 -26.11 -2.21
C ILE A 86 -32.75 -25.52 -2.67
N ALA A 87 -32.80 -24.21 -2.91
CA ALA A 87 -34.04 -23.52 -3.32
C ALA A 87 -34.47 -23.86 -4.73
N MET A 88 -33.53 -24.09 -5.66
CA MET A 88 -33.78 -24.13 -7.11
C MET A 88 -33.41 -25.49 -7.75
N ILE A 89 -33.23 -26.54 -6.99
CA ILE A 89 -32.77 -27.86 -7.46
C ILE A 89 -33.64 -28.44 -8.59
N ARG A 90 -34.94 -28.08 -8.64
CA ARG A 90 -35.90 -28.56 -9.65
C ARG A 90 -35.97 -27.67 -10.89
N ALA A 91 -35.29 -26.51 -10.91
CA ALA A 91 -35.39 -25.53 -11.99
C ALA A 91 -34.00 -25.02 -12.39
N PRO A 92 -33.21 -25.81 -13.17
CA PRO A 92 -31.79 -25.47 -13.45
C PRO A 92 -31.58 -24.14 -14.16
N LEU A 93 -32.48 -23.75 -15.05
CA LEU A 93 -32.38 -22.44 -15.72
C LEU A 93 -32.60 -21.28 -14.74
N LEU A 94 -33.55 -21.41 -13.81
CA LEU A 94 -33.81 -20.42 -12.80
C LEU A 94 -32.64 -20.33 -11.80
N MET A 95 -32.04 -21.50 -11.45
CA MET A 95 -30.86 -21.57 -10.61
C MET A 95 -29.69 -20.77 -11.18
N ILE A 96 -29.39 -20.91 -12.47
CA ILE A 96 -28.36 -20.16 -13.17
C ILE A 96 -28.69 -18.66 -13.14
N LEU A 97 -29.95 -18.29 -13.43
CA LEU A 97 -30.38 -16.90 -13.42
C LEU A 97 -30.18 -16.25 -12.04
N VAL A 98 -30.62 -16.91 -10.97
CA VAL A 98 -30.47 -16.42 -9.60
C VAL A 98 -28.99 -16.31 -9.21
N CYS A 99 -28.15 -17.27 -9.64
CA CYS A 99 -26.72 -17.21 -9.41
C CYS A 99 -26.05 -16.04 -10.15
N CYS A 100 -26.47 -15.73 -11.38
CA CYS A 100 -26.01 -14.56 -12.12
C CYS A 100 -26.43 -13.23 -11.44
N ILE A 101 -27.68 -13.17 -10.93
CA ILE A 101 -28.15 -12.02 -10.14
C ILE A 101 -27.32 -11.84 -8.89
N TRP A 102 -27.02 -12.93 -8.16
CA TRP A 102 -26.15 -12.90 -7.00
C TRP A 102 -24.75 -12.38 -7.32
N ALA A 103 -24.13 -12.89 -8.39
CA ALA A 103 -22.82 -12.42 -8.83
C ALA A 103 -22.84 -10.95 -9.24
N GLY A 104 -23.87 -10.50 -9.94
CA GLY A 104 -24.09 -9.09 -10.28
C GLY A 104 -24.26 -8.20 -9.05
N PHE A 105 -25.00 -8.65 -8.06
CA PHE A 105 -25.18 -7.95 -6.78
C PHE A 105 -23.86 -7.85 -6.01
N CYS A 106 -23.08 -8.93 -5.93
CA CYS A 106 -21.75 -8.92 -5.32
C CYS A 106 -20.80 -7.95 -6.04
N THR A 107 -20.83 -7.92 -7.37
CA THR A 107 -20.02 -6.99 -8.17
C THR A 107 -20.44 -5.54 -7.93
N TRP A 108 -21.73 -5.28 -7.84
CA TRP A 108 -22.26 -3.96 -7.52
C TRP A 108 -21.80 -3.48 -6.14
N ILE A 109 -21.92 -4.30 -5.08
CA ILE A 109 -21.40 -3.98 -3.75
C ILE A 109 -19.89 -3.77 -3.80
N SER A 110 -19.15 -4.62 -4.52
CA SER A 110 -17.71 -4.50 -4.70
C SER A 110 -17.30 -3.12 -5.25
N SER A 111 -18.11 -2.51 -6.10
CA SER A 111 -17.86 -1.17 -6.64
C SER A 111 -18.13 -0.03 -5.64
N LEU A 112 -19.00 -0.25 -4.66
CA LEU A 112 -19.35 0.74 -3.63
C LEU A 112 -18.39 0.74 -2.44
N VAL A 113 -17.72 -0.39 -2.20
CA VAL A 113 -16.84 -0.57 -1.05
C VAL A 113 -15.41 -0.14 -1.42
N ARG A 114 -14.60 0.21 -0.42
CA ARG A 114 -13.17 0.53 -0.63
C ARG A 114 -12.46 -0.61 -1.36
N ILE A 115 -11.56 -0.26 -2.26
CA ILE A 115 -10.81 -1.18 -3.13
C ILE A 115 -10.25 -2.39 -2.37
N GLU A 116 -9.83 -2.18 -1.13
CA GLU A 116 -9.28 -3.22 -0.26
C GLU A 116 -10.29 -4.31 0.09
N ASN A 117 -11.54 -3.91 0.40
CA ASN A 117 -12.61 -4.81 0.81
C ASN A 117 -13.41 -5.36 -0.39
N SER A 118 -13.29 -4.73 -1.56
CA SER A 118 -13.99 -5.14 -2.79
C SER A 118 -13.67 -6.57 -3.19
N TYR A 119 -12.45 -7.01 -2.86
CA TYR A 119 -11.97 -8.36 -3.14
C TYR A 119 -12.85 -9.46 -2.53
N ALA A 120 -13.33 -9.29 -1.29
CA ALA A 120 -14.18 -10.28 -0.62
C ALA A 120 -15.52 -10.46 -1.33
N TRP A 121 -16.13 -9.36 -1.78
CA TRP A 121 -17.41 -9.41 -2.47
C TRP A 121 -17.30 -10.00 -3.87
N GLY A 122 -16.28 -9.63 -4.65
CA GLY A 122 -16.00 -10.29 -5.93
C GLY A 122 -15.80 -11.79 -5.76
N LEU A 123 -15.09 -12.19 -4.70
CA LEU A 123 -14.86 -13.60 -4.35
C LEU A 123 -16.16 -14.32 -4.00
N ALA A 124 -17.05 -13.70 -3.23
CA ALA A 124 -18.34 -14.27 -2.86
C ALA A 124 -19.22 -14.53 -4.10
N GLY A 125 -19.19 -13.62 -5.06
CA GLY A 125 -19.92 -13.78 -6.33
C GLY A 125 -19.44 -14.99 -7.13
N TYR A 126 -18.15 -15.04 -7.46
CA TYR A 126 -17.63 -16.12 -8.30
C TYR A 126 -17.56 -17.48 -7.58
N THR A 127 -17.42 -17.51 -6.24
CA THR A 127 -17.45 -18.78 -5.49
C THR A 127 -18.81 -19.44 -5.56
N ALA A 128 -19.89 -18.69 -5.42
CA ALA A 128 -21.24 -19.22 -5.61
C ALA A 128 -21.44 -19.80 -7.02
N LEU A 129 -20.97 -19.07 -8.06
CA LEU A 129 -21.00 -19.57 -9.44
C LEU A 129 -20.25 -20.88 -9.62
N ILE A 130 -19.03 -20.99 -9.08
CA ILE A 130 -18.24 -22.21 -9.19
C ILE A 130 -18.95 -23.38 -8.52
N ILE A 131 -19.50 -23.19 -7.32
CA ILE A 131 -20.24 -24.25 -6.62
C ILE A 131 -21.44 -24.70 -7.42
N VAL A 132 -22.27 -23.76 -7.88
CA VAL A 132 -23.48 -24.08 -8.66
C VAL A 132 -23.14 -24.82 -9.95
N ILE A 133 -22.11 -24.40 -10.69
CA ILE A 133 -21.74 -25.03 -11.97
C ILE A 133 -21.09 -26.39 -11.77
N THR A 134 -20.24 -26.55 -10.74
CA THR A 134 -19.49 -27.80 -10.53
C THR A 134 -20.37 -28.94 -10.04
N ILE A 135 -21.42 -28.64 -9.28
CA ILE A 135 -22.25 -29.66 -8.59
C ILE A 135 -23.52 -29.99 -9.35
N GLN A 136 -23.80 -29.33 -10.46
CA GLN A 136 -25.00 -29.61 -11.25
C GLN A 136 -25.27 -31.11 -11.52
N PRO A 137 -24.26 -31.97 -11.77
CA PRO A 137 -24.50 -33.40 -11.97
C PRO A 137 -25.00 -34.14 -10.70
N GLU A 138 -24.53 -33.73 -9.51
CA GLU A 138 -24.81 -34.43 -8.24
C GLU A 138 -25.10 -33.47 -7.08
N PRO A 139 -26.28 -32.87 -6.98
CA PRO A 139 -26.61 -31.84 -6.00
C PRO A 139 -26.49 -32.25 -4.53
N LEU A 140 -26.57 -33.52 -4.23
CA LEU A 140 -26.48 -34.07 -2.86
C LEU A 140 -25.08 -33.95 -2.26
N LEU A 141 -24.04 -33.83 -3.09
CA LEU A 141 -22.63 -33.65 -2.67
C LEU A 141 -22.27 -32.20 -2.37
N THR A 142 -23.21 -31.26 -2.52
CA THR A 142 -22.97 -29.83 -2.31
C THR A 142 -22.33 -29.47 -0.96
N PRO A 143 -22.83 -29.97 0.19
CA PRO A 143 -22.26 -29.64 1.48
C PRO A 143 -20.80 -30.10 1.62
N GLN A 144 -20.52 -31.34 1.16
CA GLN A 144 -19.16 -31.89 1.20
C GLN A 144 -18.21 -31.05 0.36
N PHE A 145 -18.57 -30.74 -0.88
CA PHE A 145 -17.77 -29.92 -1.78
C PHE A 145 -17.52 -28.49 -1.23
N ALA A 146 -18.51 -27.89 -0.56
CA ALA A 146 -18.34 -26.57 0.07
C ALA A 146 -17.33 -26.65 1.24
N VAL A 147 -17.36 -27.70 2.05
CA VAL A 147 -16.40 -27.90 3.16
C VAL A 147 -14.99 -28.15 2.63
N GLU A 148 -14.84 -29.03 1.62
CA GLU A 148 -13.56 -29.30 0.97
C GLU A 148 -12.94 -28.00 0.42
N ARG A 149 -13.74 -27.21 -0.28
CA ARG A 149 -13.28 -25.93 -0.83
C ARG A 149 -12.83 -24.94 0.24
N CYS A 150 -13.56 -24.83 1.35
CA CYS A 150 -13.17 -23.99 2.47
C CYS A 150 -11.85 -24.46 3.10
N SER A 151 -11.68 -25.76 3.31
CA SER A 151 -10.47 -26.34 3.91
C SER A 151 -9.24 -26.13 3.03
N GLU A 152 -9.35 -26.37 1.72
CA GLU A 152 -8.26 -26.15 0.76
C GLU A 152 -7.83 -24.70 0.68
N ILE A 153 -8.76 -23.75 0.74
CA ILE A 153 -8.47 -22.33 0.76
C ILE A 153 -7.74 -21.95 2.05
N VAL A 154 -8.15 -22.46 3.21
CA VAL A 154 -7.46 -22.22 4.48
C VAL A 154 -6.01 -22.75 4.42
N ILE A 155 -5.82 -23.96 3.90
CA ILE A 155 -4.49 -24.57 3.71
C ILE A 155 -3.62 -23.67 2.80
N GLY A 156 -4.15 -23.23 1.67
CA GLY A 156 -3.44 -22.35 0.74
C GLY A 156 -3.05 -21.03 1.40
N ILE A 157 -3.91 -20.43 2.23
CA ILE A 157 -3.60 -19.21 2.98
C ILE A 157 -2.49 -19.45 4.02
N VAL A 158 -2.57 -20.56 4.76
CA VAL A 158 -1.53 -20.91 5.74
C VAL A 158 -0.16 -21.08 5.05
N CYS A 159 -0.12 -21.80 3.92
CA CYS A 159 1.12 -21.96 3.14
C CYS A 159 1.67 -20.60 2.65
N ALA A 160 0.81 -19.70 2.19
CA ALA A 160 1.21 -18.36 1.78
C ALA A 160 1.79 -17.54 2.94
N ILE A 161 1.16 -17.60 4.12
CA ILE A 161 1.66 -16.92 5.34
C ILE A 161 2.98 -17.53 5.81
N MET A 162 3.13 -18.84 5.77
CA MET A 162 4.39 -19.51 6.13
C MET A 162 5.52 -19.11 5.20
N ALA A 163 5.28 -19.09 3.89
CA ALA A 163 6.26 -18.61 2.93
C ALA A 163 6.62 -17.13 3.19
N ASP A 164 5.63 -16.29 3.53
CA ASP A 164 5.88 -14.91 3.89
C ASP A 164 6.78 -14.79 5.14
N LEU A 165 6.52 -15.54 6.18
CA LEU A 165 7.33 -15.55 7.40
C LEU A 165 8.78 -15.99 7.16
N LEU A 166 9.00 -16.94 6.24
CA LEU A 166 10.34 -17.42 5.91
C LEU A 166 11.17 -16.38 5.13
N PHE A 167 10.52 -15.63 4.22
CA PHE A 167 11.22 -14.73 3.30
C PHE A 167 11.06 -13.24 3.62
N SER A 168 10.27 -12.84 4.63
CA SER A 168 9.99 -11.43 4.96
C SER A 168 10.70 -10.96 6.25
N PRO A 169 12.03 -10.72 6.23
CA PRO A 169 12.75 -10.22 7.40
C PRO A 169 12.68 -8.69 7.56
N ARG A 170 12.06 -7.95 6.61
CA ARG A 170 12.06 -6.48 6.65
C ARG A 170 10.93 -5.95 7.51
N SER A 171 11.30 -5.21 8.53
CA SER A 171 10.38 -4.37 9.28
C SER A 171 9.80 -3.30 8.35
N ILE A 172 8.49 -3.31 8.14
CA ILE A 172 7.73 -2.25 7.43
C ILE A 172 8.13 -0.86 7.95
N LYS A 173 8.45 -0.77 9.23
CA LYS A 173 8.93 0.46 9.86
C LYS A 173 10.19 1.03 9.21
N GLN A 174 11.19 0.19 8.91
CA GLN A 174 12.43 0.65 8.28
C GLN A 174 12.20 1.11 6.85
N GLU A 175 11.29 0.45 6.12
CA GLU A 175 10.93 0.84 4.76
C GLU A 175 10.19 2.18 4.74
N VAL A 176 9.17 2.33 5.61
CA VAL A 176 8.44 3.60 5.77
C VAL A 176 9.38 4.73 6.19
N ASP A 177 10.30 4.48 7.11
CA ASP A 177 11.24 5.50 7.57
C ASP A 177 12.19 5.96 6.44
N ARG A 178 12.73 5.02 5.67
CA ARG A 178 13.55 5.32 4.49
C ARG A 178 12.78 6.11 3.44
N GLU A 179 11.54 5.69 3.16
CA GLU A 179 10.71 6.39 2.17
C GLU A 179 10.38 7.82 2.63
N LEU A 180 10.06 8.01 3.91
CA LEU A 180 9.82 9.34 4.48
C LEU A 180 11.09 10.22 4.45
N GLU A 181 12.28 9.64 4.66
CA GLU A 181 13.54 10.37 4.54
C GLU A 181 13.83 10.78 3.11
N SER A 182 13.72 9.85 2.18
CA SER A 182 13.96 10.10 0.76
C SER A 182 12.95 11.10 0.19
N LEU A 183 11.69 11.06 0.64
CA LEU A 183 10.66 12.01 0.27
C LEU A 183 10.99 13.43 0.75
N LEU A 184 11.48 13.57 1.99
CA LEU A 184 11.88 14.88 2.53
C LEU A 184 13.07 15.48 1.77
N VAL A 185 14.06 14.66 1.40
CA VAL A 185 15.20 15.10 0.58
C VAL A 185 14.72 15.58 -0.78
N ALA A 186 13.87 14.79 -1.45
CA ALA A 186 13.34 15.16 -2.76
C ALA A 186 12.48 16.45 -2.72
N GLN A 187 11.72 16.67 -1.65
CA GLN A 187 10.96 17.92 -1.44
C GLN A 187 11.89 19.12 -1.27
N TYR A 188 13.01 18.96 -0.55
CA TYR A 188 14.01 20.02 -0.43
C TYR A 188 14.68 20.31 -1.77
N GLN A 189 15.04 19.27 -2.53
CA GLN A 189 15.62 19.40 -3.86
C GLN A 189 14.67 20.09 -4.86
N LEU A 190 13.36 19.79 -4.81
CA LEU A 190 12.37 20.51 -5.61
C LEU A 190 12.37 22.01 -5.26
N MET A 191 12.39 22.36 -3.97
CA MET A 191 12.45 23.77 -3.56
C MET A 191 13.74 24.46 -4.04
N GLN A 192 14.88 23.77 -4.01
CA GLN A 192 16.13 24.25 -4.58
C GLN A 192 16.00 24.54 -6.08
N LEU A 193 15.42 23.63 -6.85
CA LEU A 193 15.20 23.81 -8.29
C LEU A 193 14.27 25.00 -8.56
N CYS A 194 13.21 25.18 -7.77
CA CYS A 194 12.28 26.28 -7.91
C CYS A 194 12.93 27.65 -7.63
N ILE A 195 13.79 27.73 -6.62
CA ILE A 195 14.50 29.00 -6.26
C ILE A 195 15.61 29.33 -7.26
N LYS A 196 16.32 28.32 -7.77
CA LYS A 196 17.41 28.49 -8.75
C LYS A 196 16.93 28.77 -10.17
N HIS A 197 15.64 28.89 -10.40
CA HIS A 197 15.08 29.09 -11.74
C HIS A 197 15.48 27.94 -12.69
N GLY A 198 15.32 26.70 -12.22
CA GLY A 198 15.60 25.51 -13.03
C GLY A 198 14.75 25.46 -14.31
N ASP A 199 15.24 24.71 -15.30
CA ASP A 199 14.47 24.45 -16.52
C ASP A 199 13.07 23.89 -16.17
N GLY A 200 12.03 24.44 -16.81
CA GLY A 200 10.64 24.07 -16.54
C GLY A 200 10.37 22.57 -16.69
N GLU A 201 10.98 21.93 -17.69
CA GLU A 201 10.85 20.49 -17.90
C GLU A 201 11.44 19.67 -16.73
N VAL A 202 12.56 20.12 -16.17
CA VAL A 202 13.20 19.47 -15.00
C VAL A 202 12.35 19.65 -13.74
N VAL A 203 11.77 20.84 -13.54
CA VAL A 203 10.88 21.15 -12.42
C VAL A 203 9.61 20.32 -12.51
N ASP A 204 8.98 20.23 -13.68
CA ASP A 204 7.75 19.45 -13.91
C ASP A 204 8.00 17.95 -13.68
N LYS A 205 9.13 17.43 -14.11
CA LYS A 205 9.51 16.04 -13.87
C LYS A 205 9.71 15.75 -12.38
N ALA A 206 10.43 16.62 -11.67
CA ALA A 206 10.66 16.48 -10.23
C ALA A 206 9.34 16.60 -9.44
N TRP A 207 8.46 17.50 -9.84
CA TRP A 207 7.13 17.67 -9.29
C TRP A 207 6.27 16.41 -9.51
N GLY A 208 6.20 15.91 -10.73
CA GLY A 208 5.46 14.69 -11.07
C GLY A 208 5.93 13.46 -10.30
N ASP A 209 7.25 13.32 -10.12
CA ASP A 209 7.84 12.26 -9.31
C ASP A 209 7.42 12.35 -7.83
N LEU A 210 7.43 13.55 -7.26
CA LEU A 210 7.03 13.77 -5.88
C LEU A 210 5.54 13.51 -5.65
N VAL A 211 4.67 13.94 -6.56
CA VAL A 211 3.24 13.66 -6.50
C VAL A 211 3.00 12.16 -6.54
N ARG A 212 3.65 11.44 -7.45
CA ARG A 212 3.55 9.97 -7.57
C ARG A 212 4.01 9.27 -6.30
N ARG A 213 5.15 9.66 -5.71
CA ARG A 213 5.67 9.09 -4.46
C ARG A 213 4.77 9.41 -3.26
N THR A 214 4.22 10.60 -3.18
CA THR A 214 3.27 10.99 -2.14
C THR A 214 1.98 10.17 -2.23
N THR A 215 1.50 9.88 -3.45
CA THR A 215 0.36 9.00 -3.70
C THR A 215 0.68 7.54 -3.33
N ALA A 216 1.88 7.06 -3.65
CA ALA A 216 2.34 5.72 -3.26
C ALA A 216 2.41 5.56 -1.73
N LEU A 217 2.84 6.59 -0.99
CA LEU A 217 2.81 6.62 0.47
C LEU A 217 1.39 6.49 1.02
N GLN A 218 0.39 7.05 0.33
CA GLN A 218 -1.02 6.91 0.69
C GLN A 218 -1.51 5.47 0.55
N GLY A 219 -1.11 4.78 -0.52
CA GLY A 219 -1.37 3.34 -0.69
C GLY A 219 -0.69 2.47 0.37
N MET A 220 0.58 2.79 0.71
CA MET A 220 1.31 2.13 1.79
C MET A 220 0.63 2.31 3.16
N ARG A 221 0.10 3.50 3.43
CA ARG A 221 -0.68 3.78 4.65
C ARG A 221 -1.93 2.92 4.78
N SER A 222 -2.61 2.66 3.67
CA SER A 222 -3.77 1.79 3.62
C SER A 222 -3.42 0.36 4.07
N ASN A 223 -2.30 -0.16 3.59
CA ASN A 223 -1.80 -1.49 3.97
C ASN A 223 -1.37 -1.57 5.44
N LEU A 224 -0.82 -0.49 6.01
CA LEU A 224 -0.43 -0.44 7.42
C LEU A 224 -1.61 -0.52 8.39
N ASN A 225 -2.79 -0.01 8.02
CA ASN A 225 -4.00 -0.13 8.83
C ASN A 225 -4.42 -1.58 9.07
N MET A 226 -4.02 -2.48 8.18
CA MET A 226 -4.40 -3.88 8.20
C MET A 226 -3.48 -4.74 9.07
N GLU A 227 -2.33 -4.21 9.48
CA GLU A 227 -1.31 -5.02 10.16
C GLU A 227 -1.51 -5.12 11.67
N SER A 228 -1.92 -4.08 12.35
CA SER A 228 -2.34 -4.12 13.76
C SER A 228 -2.94 -2.80 14.27
N SER A 229 -3.66 -2.87 15.41
CA SER A 229 -4.15 -1.69 16.15
C SER A 229 -3.03 -0.74 16.60
N ARG A 230 -1.80 -1.24 16.75
CA ARG A 230 -0.58 -0.44 17.05
C ARG A 230 -0.32 0.61 15.97
N TRP A 231 -0.65 0.31 14.70
CA TRP A 231 -0.47 1.21 13.57
C TRP A 231 -1.58 2.26 13.41
N ALA A 232 -2.69 2.15 14.13
CA ALA A 232 -3.76 3.14 14.05
C ALA A 232 -3.30 4.56 14.47
N ARG A 233 -2.38 4.66 15.44
CA ARG A 233 -1.75 5.93 15.84
C ARG A 233 -0.73 6.41 14.80
N ALA A 234 0.06 5.51 14.25
CA ALA A 234 1.00 5.80 13.18
C ALA A 234 0.27 6.27 11.90
N ASN A 235 -0.88 5.69 11.59
CA ASN A 235 -1.69 6.08 10.43
C ASN A 235 -2.18 7.53 10.49
N ARG A 236 -2.61 8.02 11.65
CA ARG A 236 -2.99 9.44 11.82
C ARG A 236 -1.80 10.37 11.54
N ARG A 237 -0.60 9.99 11.98
CA ARG A 237 0.63 10.76 11.73
C ARG A 237 1.07 10.68 10.27
N LEU A 238 0.97 9.51 9.65
CA LEU A 238 1.23 9.35 8.21
C LEU A 238 0.24 10.16 7.37
N LYS A 239 -1.03 10.26 7.80
CA LYS A 239 -1.99 11.17 7.17
C LYS A 239 -1.53 12.63 7.25
N ALA A 240 -1.08 13.07 8.42
CA ALA A 240 -0.53 14.42 8.59
C ALA A 240 0.72 14.65 7.73
N ILE A 241 1.62 13.67 7.66
CA ILE A 241 2.81 13.72 6.79
C ILE A 241 2.39 13.87 5.32
N ASN A 242 1.41 13.10 4.86
CA ASN A 242 0.91 13.20 3.48
C ASN A 242 0.36 14.60 3.17
N THR A 243 -0.45 15.17 4.08
CA THR A 243 -0.95 16.55 3.93
C THR A 243 0.20 17.57 3.91
N LEU A 244 1.18 17.44 4.81
CA LEU A 244 2.35 18.31 4.83
C LEU A 244 3.20 18.16 3.56
N SER A 245 3.33 16.95 3.00
CA SER A 245 4.02 16.72 1.73
C SER A 245 3.36 17.47 0.58
N LEU A 246 2.03 17.42 0.50
CA LEU A 246 1.29 18.18 -0.51
C LEU A 246 1.47 19.69 -0.32
N THR A 247 1.44 20.20 0.92
CA THR A 247 1.71 21.61 1.21
C THR A 247 3.12 22.02 0.77
N LEU A 248 4.14 21.17 1.02
CA LEU A 248 5.52 21.44 0.60
C LEU A 248 5.64 21.51 -0.92
N ILE A 249 4.99 20.62 -1.65
CA ILE A 249 4.95 20.60 -3.10
C ILE A 249 4.28 21.88 -3.62
N THR A 250 3.12 22.25 -3.09
CA THR A 250 2.38 23.47 -3.50
C THR A 250 3.20 24.72 -3.26
N GLN A 251 3.80 24.87 -2.08
CA GLN A 251 4.63 26.05 -1.76
C GLN A 251 5.90 26.13 -2.62
N SER A 252 6.47 24.98 -3.02
CA SER A 252 7.58 24.98 -3.98
C SER A 252 7.15 25.46 -5.37
N CYS A 253 5.98 25.03 -5.86
CA CYS A 253 5.45 25.50 -7.14
C CYS A 253 5.09 26.98 -7.12
N GLU A 254 4.48 27.48 -6.04
CA GLU A 254 4.20 28.90 -5.84
C GLU A 254 5.51 29.72 -5.83
N THR A 255 6.58 29.21 -5.20
CA THR A 255 7.89 29.85 -5.22
C THR A 255 8.46 29.91 -6.63
N TYR A 256 8.30 28.85 -7.44
CA TYR A 256 8.70 28.85 -8.85
C TYR A 256 7.95 29.92 -9.67
N LEU A 257 6.64 30.05 -9.46
CA LEU A 257 5.83 31.09 -10.11
C LEU A 257 6.29 32.50 -9.71
N ILE A 258 6.58 32.72 -8.43
CA ILE A 258 7.11 34.01 -7.94
C ILE A 258 8.47 34.29 -8.55
N GLN A 259 9.36 33.32 -8.61
CA GLN A 259 10.69 33.46 -9.22
C GLN A 259 10.59 33.84 -10.71
N ASN A 260 9.58 33.34 -11.42
CA ASN A 260 9.37 33.65 -12.83
C ASN A 260 8.68 35.01 -13.07
N THR A 261 7.85 35.48 -12.15
CA THR A 261 7.03 36.68 -12.33
C THR A 261 7.61 37.89 -11.61
N ARG A 262 8.17 37.71 -10.43
CA ARG A 262 8.71 38.77 -9.54
C ARG A 262 9.95 38.28 -8.80
N PRO A 263 11.08 38.07 -9.50
CA PRO A 263 12.28 37.50 -8.90
C PRO A 263 12.88 38.38 -7.79
N GLU A 264 12.56 39.68 -7.76
CA GLU A 264 12.98 40.62 -6.74
C GLU A 264 12.40 40.30 -5.33
N LEU A 265 11.33 39.54 -5.23
CA LEU A 265 10.76 39.14 -3.95
C LEU A 265 11.60 38.07 -3.24
N ILE A 266 12.47 37.36 -3.97
CA ILE A 266 13.35 36.35 -3.39
C ILE A 266 14.73 36.96 -3.21
N THR A 267 15.06 37.27 -1.96
CA THR A 267 16.35 37.92 -1.60
C THR A 267 17.53 36.99 -1.89
N ASP A 268 18.66 37.54 -2.27
CA ASP A 268 19.88 36.77 -2.58
C ASP A 268 20.35 35.90 -1.40
N THR A 269 20.10 36.32 -0.18
CA THR A 269 20.35 35.50 1.03
C THR A 269 19.67 34.16 0.97
N PHE A 270 18.43 34.08 0.48
CA PHE A 270 17.73 32.80 0.34
C PHE A 270 18.23 31.98 -0.85
N ARG A 271 18.65 32.67 -1.96
CA ARG A 271 19.25 31.98 -3.11
C ARG A 271 20.55 31.29 -2.73
N GLU A 272 21.46 32.00 -2.07
CA GLU A 272 22.73 31.45 -1.57
C GLU A 272 22.50 30.32 -0.58
N PHE A 273 21.49 30.45 0.29
CA PHE A 273 21.17 29.43 1.27
C PHE A 273 20.76 28.11 0.61
N PHE A 274 19.90 28.16 -0.41
CA PHE A 274 19.44 26.99 -1.16
C PHE A 274 20.46 26.53 -2.23
N ASP A 275 21.59 27.17 -2.36
CA ASP A 275 22.67 26.74 -3.26
C ASP A 275 23.44 25.53 -2.72
N THR A 276 23.43 25.31 -1.41
CA THR A 276 24.12 24.21 -0.77
C THR A 276 23.49 22.87 -1.14
N PRO A 277 24.23 21.93 -1.79
CA PRO A 277 23.68 20.64 -2.17
C PRO A 277 23.29 19.81 -0.93
N VAL A 278 22.20 19.06 -1.03
CA VAL A 278 21.68 18.21 0.04
C VAL A 278 21.43 16.83 -0.53
N GLU A 279 22.07 15.82 0.07
CA GLU A 279 21.94 14.43 -0.33
C GLU A 279 21.23 13.58 0.73
N THR A 280 21.35 13.96 2.00
CA THR A 280 20.82 13.18 3.12
C THR A 280 19.74 13.92 3.91
N ALA A 281 18.85 13.17 4.57
CA ALA A 281 17.85 13.75 5.47
C ALA A 281 18.47 14.50 6.66
N GLN A 282 19.70 14.15 7.06
CA GLN A 282 20.43 14.85 8.10
C GLN A 282 20.90 16.23 7.62
N ASP A 283 21.29 16.35 6.35
CA ASP A 283 21.67 17.63 5.76
C ASP A 283 20.45 18.55 5.65
N VAL A 284 19.30 18.02 5.21
CA VAL A 284 18.02 18.76 5.25
C VAL A 284 17.74 19.27 6.67
N HIS A 285 17.93 18.44 7.70
CA HIS A 285 17.69 18.85 9.07
C HIS A 285 18.62 20.00 9.51
N LYS A 286 19.92 19.92 9.17
CA LYS A 286 20.88 20.97 9.47
C LYS A 286 20.52 22.29 8.76
N GLN A 287 20.16 22.18 7.47
CA GLN A 287 19.79 23.35 6.66
C GLN A 287 18.50 24.01 7.17
N LEU A 288 17.45 23.22 7.47
CA LEU A 288 16.22 23.77 8.05
C LEU A 288 16.45 24.46 9.40
N LYS A 289 17.36 23.95 10.24
CA LYS A 289 17.72 24.61 11.50
C LYS A 289 18.44 25.95 11.26
N ARG A 290 19.30 26.03 10.24
CA ARG A 290 19.98 27.28 9.83
C ARG A 290 18.97 28.26 9.25
N LEU A 291 18.12 27.81 8.34
CA LEU A 291 17.12 28.64 7.67
C LEU A 291 16.14 29.28 8.66
N ARG A 292 15.72 28.54 9.67
CA ARG A 292 14.88 29.08 10.75
C ARG A 292 15.57 30.20 11.53
N ARG A 293 16.88 30.12 11.74
CA ARG A 293 17.65 31.20 12.40
C ARG A 293 17.74 32.45 11.50
N VAL A 294 17.93 32.25 10.20
CA VAL A 294 17.94 33.34 9.22
C VAL A 294 16.57 34.04 9.22
N ILE A 295 15.47 33.30 9.11
CA ILE A 295 14.11 33.85 9.15
C ILE A 295 13.82 34.60 10.46
N ALA A 296 14.28 34.07 11.60
CA ALA A 296 14.11 34.74 12.88
C ALA A 296 14.95 36.05 12.98
N TRP A 297 16.06 36.15 12.26
CA TRP A 297 16.91 37.35 12.23
C TRP A 297 16.42 38.39 11.22
N THR A 298 16.02 37.97 9.99
CA THR A 298 15.50 38.87 8.95
C THR A 298 14.08 39.38 9.24
N GLY A 299 13.33 38.65 10.07
CA GLY A 299 11.93 38.94 10.37
C GLY A 299 10.94 38.37 9.36
N GLU A 300 9.71 38.15 9.81
CA GLU A 300 8.66 37.57 8.97
C GLU A 300 8.25 38.47 7.80
N ARG A 301 8.40 39.77 7.91
CA ARG A 301 8.01 40.78 6.90
C ARG A 301 8.91 40.78 5.66
N GLU A 302 10.18 40.43 5.82
CA GLU A 302 11.16 40.40 4.74
C GLU A 302 11.31 39.01 4.12
N THR A 303 10.73 37.99 4.73
CA THR A 303 10.76 36.63 4.22
C THR A 303 9.58 36.38 3.28
N PRO A 304 9.79 35.87 2.05
CA PRO A 304 8.69 35.48 1.17
C PRO A 304 7.74 34.51 1.86
N VAL A 305 6.44 34.76 1.78
CA VAL A 305 5.41 33.99 2.48
C VAL A 305 5.48 32.50 2.10
N THR A 306 5.82 32.19 0.85
CA THR A 306 5.96 30.82 0.36
C THR A 306 7.14 30.10 1.01
N ILE A 307 8.28 30.77 1.16
CA ILE A 307 9.48 30.21 1.83
C ILE A 307 9.19 30.01 3.33
N TYR A 308 8.57 30.99 3.98
CA TYR A 308 8.17 30.89 5.38
C TYR A 308 7.23 29.72 5.62
N SER A 309 6.16 29.61 4.83
CA SER A 309 5.17 28.54 4.89
C SER A 309 5.79 27.16 4.63
N TRP A 310 6.70 27.10 3.64
CA TRP A 310 7.44 25.88 3.31
C TRP A 310 8.32 25.41 4.48
N VAL A 311 9.08 26.32 5.10
CA VAL A 311 9.95 26.01 6.24
C VAL A 311 9.12 25.57 7.46
N ALA A 312 7.99 26.21 7.71
CA ALA A 312 7.07 25.82 8.77
C ALA A 312 6.51 24.41 8.53
N ALA A 313 6.08 24.11 7.30
CA ALA A 313 5.59 22.78 6.91
C ALA A 313 6.68 21.70 7.02
N ALA A 314 7.90 21.97 6.52
CA ALA A 314 9.02 21.05 6.59
C ALA A 314 9.45 20.76 8.04
N THR A 315 9.41 21.77 8.92
CA THR A 315 9.67 21.59 10.34
C THR A 315 8.62 20.71 11.01
N ARG A 316 7.33 20.94 10.72
CA ARG A 316 6.22 20.11 11.21
C ARG A 316 6.34 18.67 10.69
N TYR A 317 6.71 18.49 9.42
CA TYR A 317 6.97 17.18 8.85
C TYR A 317 8.00 16.39 9.66
N GLN A 318 9.14 17.00 9.99
CA GLN A 318 10.19 16.36 10.78
C GLN A 318 9.71 16.01 12.20
N LEU A 319 8.95 16.87 12.86
CA LEU A 319 8.40 16.60 14.19
C LEU A 319 7.40 15.42 14.17
N VAL A 320 6.50 15.41 13.19
CA VAL A 320 5.53 14.31 13.04
C VAL A 320 6.25 13.01 12.69
N LYS A 321 7.27 13.04 11.81
CA LYS A 321 8.09 11.87 11.49
C LYS A 321 8.76 11.29 12.74
N ARG A 322 9.42 12.11 13.56
CA ARG A 322 10.04 11.66 14.82
C ARG A 322 9.01 10.98 15.72
N GLY A 323 7.81 11.51 15.83
CA GLY A 323 6.74 10.92 16.60
C GLY A 323 6.22 9.57 16.05
N VAL A 324 6.28 9.31 14.75
CA VAL A 324 6.01 7.98 14.17
C VAL A 324 7.03 6.95 14.68
N ILE A 325 8.30 7.34 14.75
CA ILE A 325 9.41 6.46 15.12
C ILE A 325 9.43 6.21 16.65
N SER A 326 9.22 7.24 17.47
CA SER A 326 9.33 7.16 18.92
C SER A 326 8.27 6.24 19.56
N ASN A 327 7.02 6.31 19.09
CA ASN A 327 5.94 5.45 19.61
C ASN A 327 6.11 3.95 19.31
N THR A 328 6.99 3.60 18.38
CA THR A 328 7.33 2.21 18.10
C THR A 328 8.51 1.70 18.96
N LYS A 329 9.30 2.58 19.59
CA LYS A 329 10.40 2.19 20.48
C LYS A 329 9.94 1.91 21.91
N ILE A 330 8.93 2.61 22.41
CA ILE A 330 8.46 2.47 23.80
C ILE A 330 7.86 1.08 24.07
N ASN A 331 7.34 0.41 23.04
CA ASN A 331 6.71 -0.91 23.19
C ASN A 331 7.65 -2.10 22.90
N ALA A 332 8.89 -1.88 22.51
CA ALA A 332 9.87 -2.95 22.30
C ALA A 332 10.70 -3.26 23.58
N THR A 333 10.51 -2.46 24.65
CA THR A 333 11.18 -2.63 25.96
C THR A 333 10.23 -3.23 27.01
N GLU A 334 8.96 -3.50 26.67
CA GLU A 334 7.97 -4.11 27.57
C GLU A 334 7.60 -5.56 27.18
N GLU A 335 8.27 -6.19 26.23
CA GLU A 335 8.28 -7.63 25.95
C GLU A 335 9.67 -8.21 26.30
#